data_2aa210f33ee30f8a23c0be4b3389539a
#
_entry.id   2aa210f33ee30f8a23c0be4b3389539a
#
_cell.length_a   1.000
_cell.length_b   1.000
_cell.length_c   1.000
_cell.angle_alpha   90.00
_cell.angle_beta   90.00
_cell.angle_gamma   90.00
#
_symmetry.space_group_name_H-M   'P 1'
#
loop_
_entity.id
_entity.type
_entity.pdbx_description
1 polymer ?
#
loop_
_entity_poly.entity_id
_entity_poly.type
_entity_poly.pdbx_seq_one_letter_code
_entity_poly.pdbx_strand_id
1 'polypeptide(L)'
;MNLLSILFGKKDNSALENALKNNPFLVDVRTPSEFASGSIKGAQNIPLSEIKNHISKFKNKSEIIVFCRSGNRSAMAKGTLEKNGISNVVNGGSLENVVKTMQKIKNID
;
A
#
# COMPACT_ATOMS: atom_id res chain seq x y z
N MET A 1 3.03 3.52 -27.13
CA MET A 1 3.60 2.68 -26.05
C MET A 1 4.30 1.49 -26.65
N ASN A 2 5.53 1.24 -26.29
CA ASN A 2 6.25 0.11 -26.85
C ASN A 2 6.06 -1.14 -25.98
N LEU A 3 6.46 -2.29 -26.53
CA LEU A 3 6.29 -3.57 -25.86
C LEU A 3 7.06 -3.63 -24.52
N LEU A 4 8.23 -3.03 -24.46
CA LEU A 4 9.01 -3.00 -23.23
C LEU A 4 8.30 -2.25 -22.13
N SER A 5 7.61 -1.16 -22.45
CA SER A 5 6.82 -0.42 -21.48
C SER A 5 5.70 -1.27 -20.89
N ILE A 6 5.12 -2.16 -21.69
CA ILE A 6 4.09 -3.07 -21.23
C ILE A 6 4.66 -4.13 -20.30
N LEU A 7 5.83 -4.70 -20.66
CA LEU A 7 6.43 -5.82 -19.93
C LEU A 7 7.28 -5.41 -18.74
N PHE A 8 8.04 -4.34 -18.87
CA PHE A 8 9.04 -3.95 -17.88
C PHE A 8 8.87 -2.51 -17.43
N GLY A 9 7.84 -1.85 -17.91
CA GLY A 9 7.76 -0.43 -17.88
C GLY A 9 7.28 0.16 -16.59
N LYS A 10 6.83 1.37 -16.71
CA LYS A 10 6.43 2.18 -15.58
C LYS A 10 5.25 1.56 -14.86
N LYS A 11 5.33 1.52 -13.54
CA LYS A 11 4.17 1.19 -12.74
C LYS A 11 3.13 2.29 -12.92
N ASP A 12 1.88 1.87 -13.01
CA ASP A 12 0.79 2.82 -12.99
C ASP A 12 0.47 3.11 -11.52
N ASN A 13 0.93 4.25 -11.04
CA ASN A 13 0.73 4.68 -9.67
C ASN A 13 -0.42 5.66 -9.50
N SER A 14 -1.30 5.78 -10.51
CA SER A 14 -2.40 6.76 -10.43
C SER A 14 -3.34 6.50 -9.26
N ALA A 15 -3.69 5.24 -9.00
CA ALA A 15 -4.55 4.90 -7.86
C ALA A 15 -3.84 5.21 -6.54
N LEU A 16 -2.54 4.93 -6.46
CA LEU A 16 -1.74 5.24 -5.28
C LEU A 16 -1.66 6.74 -5.06
N GLU A 17 -1.42 7.51 -6.12
CA GLU A 17 -1.35 8.97 -6.02
C GLU A 17 -2.67 9.55 -5.52
N ASN A 18 -3.79 9.07 -6.07
CA ASN A 18 -5.11 9.53 -5.65
C ASN A 18 -5.38 9.20 -4.18
N ALA A 19 -5.06 7.98 -3.77
CA ALA A 19 -5.27 7.57 -2.39
C ALA A 19 -4.40 8.38 -1.43
N LEU A 20 -3.14 8.62 -1.78
CA LEU A 20 -2.23 9.41 -0.93
C LEU A 20 -2.73 10.84 -0.71
N LYS A 21 -3.45 11.40 -1.67
CA LYS A 21 -3.98 12.76 -1.55
C LYS A 21 -5.22 12.86 -0.66
N ASN A 22 -5.79 11.73 -0.28
CA ASN A 22 -7.07 11.70 0.43
C ASN A 22 -6.97 11.11 1.84
N ASN A 23 -5.89 11.45 2.55
CA ASN A 23 -5.68 11.06 3.95
C ASN A 23 -5.86 9.56 4.15
N PRO A 24 -5.02 8.73 3.55
CA PRO A 24 -5.22 7.29 3.56
C PRO A 24 -4.86 6.63 4.88
N PHE A 25 -5.45 5.46 5.11
CA PHE A 25 -5.01 4.54 6.14
C PHE A 25 -3.84 3.74 5.57
N LEU A 26 -2.62 4.07 5.99
CA LEU A 26 -1.40 3.43 5.50
C LEU A 26 -1.06 2.23 6.37
N VAL A 27 -0.90 1.07 5.75
CA VAL A 27 -0.61 -0.17 6.48
C VAL A 27 0.61 -0.86 5.89
N ASP A 28 1.62 -1.04 6.75
CA ASP A 28 2.81 -1.82 6.44
C ASP A 28 2.53 -3.26 6.82
N VAL A 29 2.47 -4.15 5.83
CA VAL A 29 2.14 -5.56 6.07
C VAL A 29 3.38 -6.45 6.20
N ARG A 30 4.55 -5.82 6.40
CA ARG A 30 5.80 -6.54 6.67
C ARG A 30 5.79 -7.05 8.12
N THR A 31 6.84 -7.80 8.47
CA THR A 31 6.99 -8.28 9.84
C THR A 31 7.22 -7.13 10.81
N PRO A 32 6.96 -7.34 12.11
CA PRO A 32 7.25 -6.29 13.11
C PRO A 32 8.71 -5.85 13.12
N SER A 33 9.66 -6.75 12.92
CA SER A 33 11.07 -6.37 12.92
C SER A 33 11.44 -5.55 11.70
N GLU A 34 10.86 -5.84 10.54
CA GLU A 34 11.04 -5.00 9.36
C GLU A 34 10.47 -3.60 9.59
N PHE A 35 9.29 -3.53 10.16
CA PHE A 35 8.65 -2.25 10.48
C PHE A 35 9.51 -1.44 11.45
N ALA A 36 10.03 -2.10 12.48
CA ALA A 36 10.86 -1.44 13.49
C ALA A 36 12.17 -0.89 12.91
N SER A 37 12.68 -1.51 11.84
CA SER A 37 13.91 -1.05 11.20
C SER A 37 13.69 0.20 10.33
N GLY A 38 12.45 0.59 10.13
CA GLY A 38 12.11 1.80 9.38
C GLY A 38 10.88 1.58 8.53
N SER A 39 9.98 2.56 8.54
CA SER A 39 8.76 2.52 7.76
C SER A 39 8.35 3.95 7.41
N ILE A 40 7.13 4.12 6.95
CA ILE A 40 6.60 5.44 6.61
C ILE A 40 5.94 6.05 7.84
N LYS A 41 6.23 7.31 8.10
CA LYS A 41 5.61 8.03 9.21
C LYS A 41 4.10 7.99 9.05
N GLY A 42 3.41 7.60 10.10
CA GLY A 42 1.96 7.48 10.10
C GLY A 42 1.43 6.13 9.69
N ALA A 43 2.29 5.23 9.19
CA ALA A 43 1.86 3.88 8.85
C ALA A 43 1.66 3.04 10.10
N GLN A 44 0.69 2.16 10.05
CA GLN A 44 0.50 1.14 11.09
C GLN A 44 1.06 -0.19 10.59
N ASN A 45 1.61 -0.96 11.49
CA ASN A 45 2.10 -2.30 11.16
C ASN A 45 1.02 -3.33 11.47
N ILE A 46 0.50 -3.93 10.42
CA ILE A 46 -0.40 -5.10 10.55
C ILE A 46 0.20 -6.16 9.62
N PRO A 47 1.02 -7.06 10.15
CA PRO A 47 1.68 -8.06 9.32
C PRO A 47 0.68 -8.88 8.52
N LEU A 48 1.09 -9.34 7.34
CA LEU A 48 0.22 -10.13 6.48
C LEU A 48 -0.48 -11.27 7.22
N SER A 49 0.24 -11.97 8.10
CA SER A 49 -0.31 -13.08 8.87
C SER A 49 -1.42 -12.67 9.82
N GLU A 50 -1.52 -11.38 10.14
CA GLU A 50 -2.49 -10.84 11.10
C GLU A 50 -3.65 -10.10 10.45
N ILE A 51 -3.62 -9.92 9.14
CA ILE A 51 -4.66 -9.15 8.44
C ILE A 51 -6.06 -9.69 8.75
N LYS A 52 -6.24 -11.00 8.68
CA LYS A 52 -7.53 -11.65 8.95
C LYS A 52 -8.08 -11.33 10.34
N ASN A 53 -7.19 -11.18 11.31
CA ASN A 53 -7.58 -10.93 12.70
C ASN A 53 -7.89 -9.46 12.98
N HIS A 54 -7.65 -8.59 12.00
CA HIS A 54 -7.78 -7.14 12.19
C HIS A 54 -8.65 -6.49 11.12
N ILE A 55 -9.57 -7.24 10.53
CA ILE A 55 -10.44 -6.72 9.46
C ILE A 55 -11.21 -5.47 9.95
N SER A 56 -11.63 -5.47 11.22
CA SER A 56 -12.40 -4.34 11.76
C SER A 56 -11.64 -3.01 11.68
N LYS A 57 -10.31 -3.05 11.71
CA LYS A 57 -9.50 -1.82 11.61
C LYS A 57 -9.59 -1.16 10.24
N PHE A 58 -9.97 -1.93 9.23
CA PHE A 58 -10.06 -1.43 7.85
C PHE A 58 -11.45 -0.93 7.48
N LYS A 59 -12.43 -1.18 8.33
CA LYS A 59 -13.80 -0.74 8.07
C LYS A 59 -13.92 0.76 8.24
N ASN A 60 -14.77 1.37 7.41
CA ASN A 60 -15.07 2.81 7.48
C ASN A 60 -13.87 3.71 7.16
N LYS A 61 -12.90 3.17 6.41
CA LYS A 61 -11.79 3.98 5.89
C LYS A 61 -12.10 4.37 4.46
N SER A 62 -11.91 5.64 4.12
CA SER A 62 -12.17 6.11 2.77
C SER A 62 -11.12 5.63 1.78
N GLU A 63 -9.86 5.61 2.19
CA GLU A 63 -8.75 5.13 1.37
C GLU A 63 -7.84 4.26 2.21
N ILE A 64 -7.44 3.11 1.65
CA ILE A 64 -6.52 2.18 2.32
C ILE A 64 -5.37 1.90 1.37
N ILE A 65 -4.15 2.04 1.89
CA ILE A 65 -2.94 1.68 1.14
C ILE A 65 -2.19 0.63 1.94
N VAL A 66 -1.94 -0.53 1.32
CA VAL A 66 -1.10 -1.57 1.91
C VAL A 66 0.21 -1.63 1.14
N PHE A 67 1.32 -1.83 1.83
CA PHE A 67 2.63 -1.95 1.19
C PHE A 67 3.50 -2.92 1.95
N CYS A 68 4.54 -3.40 1.27
CA CYS A 68 5.50 -4.31 1.88
C CYS A 68 6.89 -4.02 1.32
N ARG A 69 7.76 -5.00 1.25
CA ARG A 69 9.11 -4.79 0.73
C ARG A 69 9.16 -4.80 -0.80
N SER A 70 8.40 -5.72 -1.43
CA SER A 70 8.46 -5.92 -2.88
C SER A 70 7.11 -5.89 -3.58
N GLY A 71 6.01 -5.80 -2.83
CA GLY A 71 4.66 -5.77 -3.38
C GLY A 71 3.92 -7.09 -3.35
N ASN A 72 4.60 -8.21 -3.09
CA ASN A 72 3.94 -9.52 -3.10
C ASN A 72 3.05 -9.74 -1.88
N ARG A 73 3.58 -9.46 -0.68
CA ARG A 73 2.79 -9.60 0.54
C ARG A 73 1.63 -8.62 0.56
N SER A 74 1.85 -7.40 0.06
CA SER A 74 0.77 -6.41 0.01
C SER A 74 -0.31 -6.80 -0.99
N ALA A 75 0.04 -7.45 -2.10
CA ALA A 75 -0.96 -7.98 -3.03
C ALA A 75 -1.82 -9.04 -2.35
N MET A 76 -1.21 -9.91 -1.56
CA MET A 76 -1.93 -10.94 -0.80
C MET A 76 -2.83 -10.31 0.27
N ALA A 77 -2.33 -9.29 0.95
CA ALA A 77 -3.12 -8.57 1.95
C ALA A 77 -4.36 -7.93 1.32
N LYS A 78 -4.17 -7.30 0.17
CA LYS A 78 -5.30 -6.71 -0.57
C LYS A 78 -6.34 -7.78 -0.91
N GLY A 79 -5.90 -8.93 -1.40
CA GLY A 79 -6.80 -10.04 -1.72
C GLY A 79 -7.59 -10.51 -0.51
N THR A 80 -6.92 -10.66 0.64
CA THR A 80 -7.58 -11.05 1.88
C THR A 80 -8.62 -10.02 2.30
N LEU A 81 -8.27 -8.75 2.23
CA LEU A 81 -9.19 -7.67 2.59
C LEU A 81 -10.42 -7.66 1.68
N GLU A 82 -10.21 -7.82 0.37
CA GLU A 82 -11.31 -7.85 -0.58
C GLU A 82 -12.26 -9.01 -0.33
N LYS A 83 -11.72 -10.17 -0.01
CA LYS A 83 -12.54 -11.34 0.35
C LYS A 83 -13.37 -11.11 1.61
N ASN A 84 -12.98 -10.16 2.43
CA ASN A 84 -13.67 -9.84 3.67
C ASN A 84 -14.46 -8.53 3.57
N GLY A 85 -14.77 -8.11 2.34
CA GLY A 85 -15.68 -6.99 2.11
C GLY A 85 -15.04 -5.61 2.13
N ILE A 86 -13.72 -5.54 2.17
CA ILE A 86 -13.01 -4.25 2.13
C ILE A 86 -12.57 -4.00 0.68
N SER A 87 -13.25 -3.12 -0.03
CA SER A 87 -13.06 -2.96 -1.47
C SER A 87 -12.18 -1.78 -1.88
N ASN A 88 -11.91 -0.86 -0.98
CA ASN A 88 -11.19 0.38 -1.29
C ASN A 88 -9.71 0.28 -0.90
N VAL A 89 -9.05 -0.78 -1.37
CA VAL A 89 -7.66 -1.06 -1.03
C VAL A 89 -6.77 -0.87 -2.24
N VAL A 90 -5.71 -0.09 -2.06
CA VAL A 90 -4.68 0.11 -3.07
C VAL A 90 -3.42 -0.64 -2.64
N ASN A 91 -2.88 -1.46 -3.54
CA ASN A 91 -1.57 -2.06 -3.31
C ASN A 91 -0.51 -1.02 -3.67
N GLY A 92 0.15 -0.47 -2.65
CA GLY A 92 1.19 0.52 -2.85
C GLY A 92 2.52 -0.05 -3.37
N GLY A 93 2.65 -1.38 -3.35
CA GLY A 93 3.86 -2.03 -3.78
C GLY A 93 4.92 -2.05 -2.70
N SER A 94 6.13 -1.63 -3.02
CA SER A 94 7.21 -1.57 -2.05
C SER A 94 7.12 -0.28 -1.23
N LEU A 95 7.69 -0.34 -0.03
CA LEU A 95 7.85 0.86 0.80
C LEU A 95 8.50 1.98 -0.01
N GLU A 96 9.53 1.63 -0.78
CA GLU A 96 10.24 2.60 -1.62
C GLU A 96 9.32 3.24 -2.65
N ASN A 97 8.44 2.44 -3.29
CA ASN A 97 7.49 2.97 -4.28
C ASN A 97 6.55 3.98 -3.64
N VAL A 98 6.04 3.68 -2.45
CA VAL A 98 5.14 4.60 -1.75
C VAL A 98 5.86 5.89 -1.38
N VAL A 99 7.08 5.78 -0.85
CA VAL A 99 7.88 6.96 -0.49
C VAL A 99 8.15 7.84 -1.70
N LYS A 100 8.57 7.24 -2.80
CA LYS A 100 8.84 8.01 -4.04
C LYS A 100 7.58 8.69 -4.56
N THR A 101 6.46 8.01 -4.48
CA THR A 101 5.18 8.58 -4.93
C THR A 101 4.76 9.74 -4.04
N MET A 102 4.95 9.60 -2.72
CA MET A 102 4.68 10.68 -1.78
C MET A 102 5.54 11.91 -2.09
N GLN A 103 6.81 11.71 -2.38
CA GLN A 103 7.73 12.79 -2.72
C GLN A 103 7.32 13.48 -4.02
N LYS A 104 6.91 12.69 -5.01
CA LYS A 104 6.43 13.22 -6.28
C LYS A 104 5.22 14.14 -6.09
N ILE A 105 4.25 13.71 -5.30
CA ILE A 105 3.05 14.48 -5.02
C ILE A 105 3.41 15.78 -4.31
N LYS A 106 4.29 15.71 -3.34
CA LYS A 106 4.73 16.87 -2.56
C LYS A 106 5.43 17.91 -3.44
N ASN A 107 6.22 17.44 -4.40
CA ASN A 107 7.01 18.32 -5.26
C ASN A 107 6.17 18.99 -6.35
N ILE A 108 5.02 18.44 -6.68
CA ILE A 108 4.11 19.03 -7.68
C ILE A 108 3.37 20.22 -7.09
N ASP A 109 3.06 20.14 -5.81
CA ASP A 109 2.39 21.22 -5.10
C ASP A 109 3.40 22.30 -4.70
#